data_5458fbfc69b47c98b4d027a40faad136
#
_entry.id   5458fbfc69b47c98b4d027a40faad136
#
_cell.length_a   1.000
_cell.length_b   1.000
_cell.length_c   1.000
_cell.angle_alpha   90.00
_cell.angle_beta   90.00
_cell.angle_gamma   90.00
#
_symmetry.space_group_name_H-M   'P 1'
#
loop_
_entity.id
_entity.type
_entity.pdbx_description
1 polymer ?
#
loop_
_entity_poly.entity_id
_entity_poly.type
_entity_poly.pdbx_seq_one_letter_code
_entity_poly.pdbx_strand_id
1 'polypeptide(L)'
;SPYLRFLHWHVPGVLGLWLDRKRRNAAFRAALDEWLLRQKVVGSLIARLETARLTRTLGTLLRNGVPLLAAIGIARNVMSNLALVEDVDAAADDVKNGHGLAMSLARGKRFPRLALQMIQVGEESGALDTMLLKTADTFELETAQAIDRALAALVPLITLVLASVVGLVIISVLVPLYDLTNAIG
;
A
#
# COMPACT_ATOMS: atom_id res chain seq x y z
N SER A 1 -40.38 15.41 -30.39
CA SER A 1 -39.12 15.97 -30.88
C SER A 1 -38.06 14.88 -30.92
N PRO A 2 -37.28 14.76 -32.02
CA PRO A 2 -36.35 13.66 -32.25
C PRO A 2 -35.19 13.63 -31.24
N TYR A 3 -34.91 14.70 -30.50
CA TYR A 3 -33.83 14.81 -29.52
C TYR A 3 -34.04 13.98 -28.24
N LEU A 4 -35.29 13.69 -27.85
CA LEU A 4 -35.59 12.85 -26.67
C LEU A 4 -35.39 11.36 -26.95
N ARG A 5 -35.50 10.90 -28.20
CA ARG A 5 -35.26 9.50 -28.61
C ARG A 5 -33.76 9.21 -28.68
N PHE A 6 -32.91 10.19 -28.99
CA PHE A 6 -31.45 10.07 -29.01
C PHE A 6 -30.86 9.97 -27.60
N LEU A 7 -31.43 10.74 -26.66
CA LEU A 7 -30.96 10.73 -25.25
C LEU A 7 -31.26 9.40 -24.57
N HIS A 8 -32.37 8.76 -24.90
CA HIS A 8 -32.82 7.55 -24.21
C HIS A 8 -32.01 6.31 -24.60
N TRP A 9 -31.31 6.29 -25.73
CA TRP A 9 -30.51 5.15 -26.21
C TRP A 9 -29.03 5.23 -25.81
N HIS A 10 -28.49 6.43 -25.65
CA HIS A 10 -27.06 6.59 -25.34
C HIS A 10 -26.73 6.66 -23.83
N VAL A 11 -27.68 7.07 -22.99
CA VAL A 11 -27.48 7.16 -21.53
C VAL A 11 -27.19 5.80 -20.87
N PRO A 12 -27.93 4.69 -21.16
CA PRO A 12 -27.62 3.40 -20.55
C PRO A 12 -26.29 2.81 -21.02
N GLY A 13 -25.87 3.09 -22.25
CA GLY A 13 -24.58 2.61 -22.78
C GLY A 13 -23.37 3.29 -22.14
N VAL A 14 -23.44 4.61 -21.95
CA VAL A 14 -22.37 5.39 -21.30
C VAL A 14 -22.29 5.07 -19.80
N LEU A 15 -23.45 4.92 -19.15
CA LEU A 15 -23.52 4.54 -17.74
C LEU A 15 -23.00 3.11 -17.51
N GLY A 16 -23.34 2.17 -18.40
CA GLY A 16 -22.86 0.79 -18.38
C GLY A 16 -21.34 0.72 -18.58
N LEU A 17 -20.78 1.45 -19.54
CA LEU A 17 -19.34 1.54 -19.76
C LEU A 17 -18.60 2.20 -18.58
N TRP A 18 -19.19 3.20 -17.94
CA TRP A 18 -18.62 3.87 -16.78
C TRP A 18 -18.61 2.97 -15.54
N LEU A 19 -19.69 2.22 -15.33
CA LEU A 19 -19.80 1.23 -14.25
C LEU A 19 -18.87 0.04 -14.47
N ASP A 20 -18.74 -0.45 -15.71
CA ASP A 20 -17.83 -1.56 -16.07
C ASP A 20 -16.36 -1.12 -15.91
N ARG A 21 -16.05 0.11 -16.31
CA ARG A 21 -14.72 0.71 -16.11
C ARG A 21 -14.39 0.88 -14.63
N LYS A 22 -15.37 1.21 -13.78
CA LYS A 22 -15.19 1.33 -12.32
C LYS A 22 -15.00 -0.04 -11.66
N ARG A 23 -15.71 -1.08 -12.13
CA ARG A 23 -15.54 -2.48 -11.67
C ARG A 23 -14.20 -3.07 -12.13
N ARG A 24 -13.80 -2.85 -13.36
CA ARG A 24 -12.49 -3.27 -13.89
C ARG A 24 -11.35 -2.57 -13.17
N ASN A 25 -11.49 -1.30 -12.81
CA ASN A 25 -10.51 -0.58 -12.02
C ASN A 25 -10.39 -1.12 -10.59
N ALA A 26 -11.49 -1.53 -9.95
CA ALA A 26 -11.46 -2.12 -8.61
C ALA A 26 -10.80 -3.52 -8.62
N ALA A 27 -11.14 -4.39 -9.57
CA ALA A 27 -10.50 -5.70 -9.74
C ALA A 27 -9.02 -5.58 -10.10
N PHE A 28 -8.66 -4.64 -10.97
CA PHE A 28 -7.27 -4.35 -11.33
C PHE A 28 -6.47 -3.82 -10.13
N ARG A 29 -7.05 -2.91 -9.33
CA ARG A 29 -6.42 -2.40 -8.10
C ARG A 29 -6.20 -3.50 -7.08
N ALA A 30 -7.17 -4.39 -6.87
CA ALA A 30 -7.02 -5.52 -5.95
C ALA A 30 -5.92 -6.47 -6.41
N ALA A 31 -5.85 -6.79 -7.70
CA ALA A 31 -4.79 -7.62 -8.26
C ALA A 31 -3.41 -6.95 -8.17
N LEU A 32 -3.34 -5.63 -8.41
CA LEU A 32 -2.10 -4.86 -8.30
C LEU A 32 -1.63 -4.79 -6.84
N ASP A 33 -2.55 -4.56 -5.90
CA ASP A 33 -2.24 -4.51 -4.46
C ASP A 33 -1.71 -5.86 -3.97
N GLU A 34 -2.29 -6.97 -4.41
CA GLU A 34 -1.79 -8.30 -4.10
C GLU A 34 -0.43 -8.57 -4.74
N TRP A 35 -0.23 -8.16 -6.00
CA TRP A 35 1.05 -8.31 -6.69
C TRP A 35 2.15 -7.50 -6.01
N LEU A 36 1.87 -6.26 -5.59
CA LEU A 36 2.81 -5.41 -4.86
C LEU A 36 3.21 -6.04 -3.52
N LEU A 37 2.29 -6.67 -2.82
CA LEU A 37 2.58 -7.38 -1.57
C LEU A 37 3.48 -8.61 -1.77
N ARG A 38 3.48 -9.21 -2.95
CA ARG A 38 4.37 -10.34 -3.30
C ARG A 38 5.81 -9.91 -3.53
N GLN A 39 6.06 -8.63 -3.83
CA GLN A 39 7.43 -8.12 -3.96
C GLN A 39 8.10 -8.05 -2.59
N LYS A 40 9.27 -8.67 -2.44
CA LYS A 40 9.94 -8.83 -1.14
C LYS A 40 10.20 -7.50 -0.42
N VAL A 41 10.60 -6.46 -1.13
CA VAL A 41 10.93 -5.16 -0.53
C VAL A 41 9.69 -4.27 -0.41
N VAL A 42 8.97 -4.07 -1.51
CA VAL A 42 7.79 -3.20 -1.57
C VAL A 42 6.65 -3.76 -0.74
N GLY A 43 6.41 -5.06 -0.82
CA GLY A 43 5.36 -5.74 -0.05
C GLY A 43 5.59 -5.65 1.46
N SER A 44 6.82 -5.83 1.90
CA SER A 44 7.19 -5.67 3.32
C SER A 44 6.95 -4.24 3.81
N LEU A 45 7.28 -3.23 3.00
CA LEU A 45 7.05 -1.83 3.35
C LEU A 45 5.56 -1.50 3.43
N ILE A 46 4.78 -1.94 2.45
CA ILE A 46 3.32 -1.75 2.44
C ILE A 46 2.69 -2.43 3.66
N ALA A 47 3.04 -3.67 3.95
CA ALA A 47 2.50 -4.40 5.09
C ALA A 47 2.82 -3.69 6.42
N ARG A 48 4.02 -3.14 6.59
CA ARG A 48 4.40 -2.37 7.78
C ARG A 48 3.63 -1.05 7.89
N LEU A 49 3.50 -0.32 6.78
CA LEU A 49 2.74 0.94 6.75
C LEU A 49 1.26 0.73 7.10
N GLU A 50 0.63 -0.27 6.48
CA GLU A 50 -0.77 -0.60 6.73
C GLU A 50 -0.98 -1.13 8.16
N THR A 51 -0.04 -1.92 8.68
CA THR A 51 -0.04 -2.38 10.07
C THR A 51 0.05 -1.20 11.05
N ALA A 52 0.92 -0.23 10.79
CA ALA A 52 1.04 0.96 11.62
C ALA A 52 -0.26 1.76 11.64
N ARG A 53 -0.91 1.98 10.51
CA ARG A 53 -2.19 2.68 10.40
C ARG A 53 -3.30 1.96 11.16
N LEU A 54 -3.42 0.65 10.94
CA LEU A 54 -4.41 -0.19 11.60
C LEU A 54 -4.23 -0.17 13.12
N THR A 55 -3.03 -0.45 13.59
CA THR A 55 -2.74 -0.57 15.03
C THR A 55 -2.81 0.77 15.74
N ARG A 56 -2.41 1.89 15.09
CA ARG A 56 -2.58 3.24 15.63
C ARG A 56 -4.06 3.56 15.86
N THR A 57 -4.89 3.33 14.87
CA THR A 57 -6.31 3.61 14.95
C THR A 57 -7.01 2.70 15.95
N LEU A 58 -6.75 1.38 15.90
CA LEU A 58 -7.30 0.43 16.86
C LEU A 58 -6.91 0.78 18.31
N GLY A 59 -5.61 0.99 18.56
CA GLY A 59 -5.11 1.30 19.90
C GLY A 59 -5.70 2.59 20.44
N THR A 60 -5.84 3.62 19.63
CA THR A 60 -6.46 4.88 20.02
C THR A 60 -7.95 4.72 20.34
N LEU A 61 -8.68 3.98 19.51
CA LEU A 61 -10.11 3.73 19.74
C LEU A 61 -10.34 2.90 21.01
N LEU A 62 -9.58 1.83 21.20
CA LEU A 62 -9.69 1.00 22.41
C LEU A 62 -9.35 1.79 23.69
N ARG A 63 -8.31 2.63 23.64
CA ARG A 63 -7.94 3.51 24.77
C ARG A 63 -9.05 4.48 25.12
N ASN A 64 -9.85 4.92 24.15
CA ASN A 64 -11.02 5.77 24.36
C ASN A 64 -12.31 4.99 24.67
N GLY A 65 -12.22 3.69 24.93
CA GLY A 65 -13.35 2.86 25.36
C GLY A 65 -14.23 2.33 24.23
N VAL A 66 -13.80 2.45 22.97
CA VAL A 66 -14.55 1.86 21.85
C VAL A 66 -14.39 0.34 21.89
N PRO A 67 -15.47 -0.45 21.81
CA PRO A 67 -15.38 -1.91 21.78
C PRO A 67 -14.55 -2.41 20.60
N LEU A 68 -13.82 -3.51 20.79
CA LEU A 68 -12.88 -4.04 19.80
C LEU A 68 -13.49 -4.24 18.41
N LEU A 69 -14.66 -4.87 18.35
CA LEU A 69 -15.31 -5.15 17.06
C LEU A 69 -15.69 -3.87 16.30
N ALA A 70 -16.23 -2.88 17.01
CA ALA A 70 -16.52 -1.56 16.43
C ALA A 70 -15.24 -0.84 16.00
N ALA A 71 -14.19 -0.91 16.82
CA ALA A 71 -12.90 -0.33 16.51
C ALA A 71 -12.27 -0.93 15.24
N ILE A 72 -12.36 -2.25 15.03
CA ILE A 72 -11.91 -2.91 13.80
C ILE A 72 -12.67 -2.37 12.59
N GLY A 73 -13.99 -2.24 12.67
CA GLY A 73 -14.82 -1.69 11.60
C GLY A 73 -14.46 -0.26 11.20
N ILE A 74 -14.02 0.58 12.16
CA ILE A 74 -13.55 1.94 11.90
C ILE A 74 -12.12 1.91 11.35
N ALA A 75 -11.23 1.15 11.97
CA ALA A 75 -9.81 1.13 11.63
C ALA A 75 -9.52 0.56 10.23
N ARG A 76 -10.34 -0.36 9.71
CA ARG A 76 -10.21 -0.85 8.34
C ARG A 76 -10.30 0.27 7.29
N ASN A 77 -11.02 1.36 7.59
CA ASN A 77 -11.24 2.46 6.65
C ASN A 77 -10.00 3.36 6.46
N VAL A 78 -9.01 3.30 7.36
CA VAL A 78 -7.76 4.05 7.20
C VAL A 78 -6.73 3.30 6.36
N MET A 79 -6.99 2.05 6.03
CA MET A 79 -6.12 1.22 5.22
C MET A 79 -6.36 1.47 3.72
N SER A 80 -5.29 1.40 2.94
CA SER A 80 -5.32 1.64 1.50
C SER A 80 -5.18 0.37 0.67
N ASN A 81 -4.50 -0.66 1.20
CA ASN A 81 -4.29 -1.91 0.49
C ASN A 81 -5.49 -2.85 0.65
N LEU A 82 -6.15 -3.15 -0.46
CA LEU A 82 -7.39 -3.94 -0.47
C LEU A 82 -7.20 -5.38 0.00
N ALA A 83 -6.04 -5.99 -0.25
CA ALA A 83 -5.76 -7.36 0.18
C ALA A 83 -5.64 -7.45 1.71
N LEU A 84 -5.01 -6.45 2.34
CA LEU A 84 -4.92 -6.37 3.80
C LEU A 84 -6.26 -5.99 4.45
N VAL A 85 -7.07 -5.14 3.78
CA VAL A 85 -8.44 -4.83 4.22
C VAL A 85 -9.30 -6.09 4.25
N GLU A 86 -9.18 -6.95 3.24
CA GLU A 86 -9.88 -8.24 3.20
C GLU A 86 -9.49 -9.14 4.38
N ASP A 87 -8.20 -9.19 4.73
CA ASP A 87 -7.73 -9.94 5.91
C ASP A 87 -8.30 -9.37 7.22
N VAL A 88 -8.41 -8.04 7.32
CA VAL A 88 -9.01 -7.37 8.50
C VAL A 88 -10.52 -7.65 8.59
N ASP A 89 -11.22 -7.64 7.46
CA ASP A 89 -12.64 -7.98 7.42
C ASP A 89 -12.89 -9.44 7.86
N ALA A 90 -12.07 -10.37 7.36
CA ALA A 90 -12.12 -11.76 7.79
C ALA A 90 -11.78 -11.91 9.29
N ALA A 91 -10.79 -11.16 9.78
CA ALA A 91 -10.44 -11.15 11.20
C ALA A 91 -11.57 -10.57 12.07
N ALA A 92 -12.32 -9.58 11.60
CA ALA A 92 -13.49 -9.05 12.31
C ALA A 92 -14.57 -10.13 12.51
N ASP A 93 -14.82 -10.94 11.50
CA ASP A 93 -15.76 -12.06 11.58
C ASP A 93 -15.28 -13.13 12.59
N ASP A 94 -14.00 -13.45 12.59
CA ASP A 94 -13.40 -14.38 13.55
C ASP A 94 -13.50 -13.85 15.01
N VAL A 95 -13.18 -12.57 15.21
CA VAL A 95 -13.28 -11.90 16.52
C VAL A 95 -14.74 -11.89 17.02
N LYS A 96 -15.70 -11.65 16.13
CA LYS A 96 -17.13 -11.74 16.43
C LYS A 96 -17.53 -13.13 16.94
N ASN A 97 -16.86 -14.17 16.44
CA ASN A 97 -17.06 -15.56 16.88
C ASN A 97 -16.22 -15.94 18.12
N GLY A 98 -15.53 -15.00 18.74
CA GLY A 98 -14.78 -15.19 19.97
C GLY A 98 -13.32 -15.58 19.80
N HIS A 99 -12.77 -15.53 18.60
CA HIS A 99 -11.34 -15.78 18.37
C HIS A 99 -10.51 -14.54 18.72
N GLY A 100 -9.24 -14.75 19.07
CA GLY A 100 -8.31 -13.65 19.32
C GLY A 100 -7.95 -12.89 18.05
N LEU A 101 -7.69 -11.58 18.19
CA LEU A 101 -7.35 -10.70 17.07
C LEU A 101 -6.03 -11.12 16.39
N ALA A 102 -5.00 -11.41 17.19
CA ALA A 102 -3.69 -11.82 16.66
C ALA A 102 -3.79 -13.07 15.79
N MET A 103 -4.49 -14.09 16.28
CA MET A 103 -4.69 -15.35 15.56
C MET A 103 -5.52 -15.15 14.30
N SER A 104 -6.54 -14.31 14.35
CA SER A 104 -7.43 -14.02 13.23
C SER A 104 -6.69 -13.30 12.12
N LEU A 105 -5.89 -12.29 12.43
CA LEU A 105 -5.03 -11.57 11.46
C LEU A 105 -3.93 -12.46 10.88
N ALA A 106 -3.43 -13.43 11.64
CA ALA A 106 -2.39 -14.35 11.19
C ALA A 106 -2.83 -15.27 10.04
N ARG A 107 -4.12 -15.53 9.90
CA ARG A 107 -4.68 -16.43 8.87
C ARG A 107 -4.39 -15.94 7.45
N GLY A 108 -4.41 -14.63 7.21
CA GLY A 108 -4.13 -14.02 5.92
C GLY A 108 -2.65 -14.06 5.51
N LYS A 109 -1.74 -14.32 6.45
CA LYS A 109 -0.27 -14.41 6.27
C LYS A 109 0.38 -13.17 5.66
N ARG A 110 -0.32 -12.02 5.66
CA ARG A 110 0.16 -10.77 5.08
C ARG A 110 0.66 -9.77 6.12
N PHE A 111 0.25 -9.92 7.38
CA PHE A 111 0.70 -9.06 8.48
C PHE A 111 2.09 -9.44 8.98
N PRO A 112 2.92 -8.43 9.38
CA PRO A 112 4.24 -8.69 9.95
C PRO A 112 4.16 -9.54 11.21
N ARG A 113 5.04 -10.52 11.31
CA ARG A 113 5.06 -11.48 12.42
C ARG A 113 5.24 -10.80 13.79
N LEU A 114 6.08 -9.77 13.85
CA LEU A 114 6.30 -8.99 15.08
C LEU A 114 5.01 -8.30 15.54
N ALA A 115 4.21 -7.74 14.62
CA ALA A 115 2.95 -7.12 14.97
C ALA A 115 1.98 -8.13 15.59
N LEU A 116 1.85 -9.33 14.99
CA LEU A 116 1.00 -10.38 15.52
C LEU A 116 1.42 -10.83 16.92
N GLN A 117 2.72 -10.96 17.17
CA GLN A 117 3.26 -11.30 18.48
C GLN A 117 2.95 -10.21 19.54
N MET A 118 3.12 -8.94 19.18
CA MET A 118 2.82 -7.81 20.07
C MET A 118 1.32 -7.74 20.39
N ILE A 119 0.46 -7.95 19.41
CA ILE A 119 -1.00 -7.99 19.60
C ILE A 119 -1.37 -9.16 20.52
N GLN A 120 -0.80 -10.33 20.30
CA GLN A 120 -1.04 -11.51 21.14
C GLN A 120 -0.67 -11.24 22.61
N VAL A 121 0.50 -10.65 22.87
CA VAL A 121 0.90 -10.26 24.22
C VAL A 121 -0.09 -9.28 24.82
N GLY A 122 -0.60 -8.33 24.03
CA GLY A 122 -1.63 -7.40 24.49
C GLY A 122 -2.95 -8.07 24.84
N GLU A 123 -3.39 -9.07 24.08
CA GLU A 123 -4.57 -9.86 24.38
C GLU A 123 -4.41 -10.70 25.65
N GLU A 124 -3.28 -11.37 25.81
CA GLU A 124 -2.99 -12.23 26.96
C GLU A 124 -2.82 -11.43 28.26
N SER A 125 -2.24 -10.22 28.17
CA SER A 125 -2.01 -9.36 29.35
C SER A 125 -3.18 -8.43 29.69
N GLY A 126 -4.23 -8.38 28.84
CA GLY A 126 -5.33 -7.42 29.00
C GLY A 126 -4.94 -5.96 28.72
N ALA A 127 -3.82 -5.73 28.05
CA ALA A 127 -3.27 -4.40 27.69
C ALA A 127 -3.21 -4.21 26.16
N LEU A 128 -4.26 -4.64 25.47
CA LEU A 128 -4.31 -4.65 24.01
C LEU A 128 -4.15 -3.25 23.42
N ASP A 129 -4.80 -2.23 23.98
CA ASP A 129 -4.69 -0.84 23.57
C ASP A 129 -3.23 -0.33 23.62
N THR A 130 -2.53 -0.60 24.71
CA THR A 130 -1.14 -0.22 24.90
C THR A 130 -0.21 -0.94 23.92
N MET A 131 -0.42 -2.24 23.73
CA MET A 131 0.40 -3.02 22.79
C MET A 131 0.14 -2.66 21.33
N LEU A 132 -1.09 -2.34 20.96
CA LEU A 132 -1.41 -1.83 19.62
C LEU A 132 -0.71 -0.49 19.34
N LEU A 133 -0.73 0.45 20.28
CA LEU A 133 -0.04 1.73 20.12
C LEU A 133 1.48 1.56 20.06
N LYS A 134 2.03 0.65 20.85
CA LYS A 134 3.46 0.32 20.79
C LYS A 134 3.85 -0.33 19.48
N THR A 135 2.99 -1.18 18.94
CA THR A 135 3.13 -1.77 17.59
C THR A 135 3.14 -0.65 16.53
N ALA A 136 2.21 0.29 16.62
CA ALA A 136 2.16 1.44 15.72
C ALA A 136 3.45 2.25 15.76
N ASP A 137 3.94 2.61 16.95
CA ASP A 137 5.21 3.35 17.12
C ASP A 137 6.39 2.64 16.46
N THR A 138 6.48 1.33 16.64
CA THR A 138 7.56 0.51 16.06
C THR A 138 7.51 0.55 14.53
N PHE A 139 6.35 0.29 13.94
CA PHE A 139 6.22 0.21 12.48
C PHE A 139 6.20 1.58 11.79
N GLU A 140 5.74 2.63 12.45
CA GLU A 140 5.87 4.01 11.96
C GLU A 140 7.34 4.41 11.85
N LEU A 141 8.15 4.12 12.88
CA LEU A 141 9.57 4.40 12.88
C LEU A 141 10.31 3.62 11.79
N GLU A 142 10.05 2.31 11.69
CA GLU A 142 10.67 1.45 10.66
C GLU A 142 10.31 1.92 9.24
N THR A 143 9.06 2.32 9.02
CA THR A 143 8.58 2.80 7.73
C THR A 143 9.22 4.13 7.37
N ALA A 144 9.28 5.09 8.31
CA ALA A 144 9.96 6.36 8.10
C ALA A 144 11.42 6.18 7.71
N GLN A 145 12.16 5.32 8.44
CA GLN A 145 13.55 5.01 8.11
C GLN A 145 13.73 4.33 6.76
N ALA A 146 12.78 3.48 6.35
CA ALA A 146 12.83 2.84 5.03
C ALA A 146 12.60 3.85 3.91
N ILE A 147 11.68 4.78 4.08
CA ILE A 147 11.41 5.86 3.13
C ILE A 147 12.61 6.80 3.04
N ASP A 148 13.19 7.21 4.15
CA ASP A 148 14.37 8.08 4.18
C ASP A 148 15.56 7.45 3.45
N ARG A 149 15.79 6.15 3.65
CA ARG A 149 16.84 5.41 2.91
C ARG A 149 16.57 5.35 1.41
N ALA A 150 15.32 5.14 1.01
CA ALA A 150 14.93 5.12 -0.40
C ALA A 150 15.15 6.50 -1.05
N LEU A 151 14.76 7.57 -0.37
CA LEU A 151 14.98 8.95 -0.83
C LEU A 151 16.47 9.29 -0.92
N ALA A 152 17.27 8.88 0.07
CA ALA A 152 18.72 9.09 0.05
C ALA A 152 19.41 8.37 -1.13
N ALA A 153 18.90 7.22 -1.57
CA ALA A 153 19.39 6.50 -2.74
C ALA A 153 18.96 7.15 -4.08
N LEU A 154 17.93 7.98 -4.06
CA LEU A 154 17.40 8.61 -5.28
C LEU A 154 18.38 9.64 -5.87
N VAL A 155 19.06 10.42 -5.02
CA VAL A 155 19.99 11.46 -5.44
C VAL A 155 21.18 10.90 -6.24
N PRO A 156 21.93 9.87 -5.77
CA PRO A 156 22.98 9.24 -6.57
C PRO A 156 22.45 8.64 -7.88
N LEU A 157 21.25 8.06 -7.87
CA LEU A 157 20.65 7.47 -9.07
C LEU A 157 20.38 8.53 -10.14
N ILE A 158 19.76 9.65 -9.75
CA ILE A 158 19.50 10.78 -10.67
C ILE A 158 20.80 11.34 -11.23
N THR A 159 21.83 11.50 -10.40
CA THR A 159 23.14 11.98 -10.83
C THR A 159 23.76 11.03 -11.85
N LEU A 160 23.67 9.71 -11.63
CA LEU A 160 24.19 8.71 -12.56
C LEU A 160 23.46 8.75 -13.91
N VAL A 161 22.12 8.88 -13.88
CA VAL A 161 21.31 9.01 -15.10
C VAL A 161 21.67 10.26 -15.87
N LEU A 162 21.76 11.41 -15.20
CA LEU A 162 22.17 12.67 -15.85
C LEU A 162 23.57 12.60 -16.44
N ALA A 163 24.53 12.05 -15.73
CA ALA A 163 25.90 11.85 -16.22
C ALA A 163 25.91 10.94 -17.45
N SER A 164 25.11 9.88 -17.45
CA SER A 164 25.00 8.97 -18.60
C SER A 164 24.40 9.67 -19.83
N VAL A 165 23.35 10.48 -19.64
CA VAL A 165 22.74 11.25 -20.74
C VAL A 165 23.72 12.26 -21.31
N VAL A 166 24.40 13.02 -20.46
CA VAL A 166 25.41 14.00 -20.89
C VAL A 166 26.57 13.31 -21.64
N GLY A 167 27.05 12.17 -21.09
CA GLY A 167 28.11 11.39 -21.75
C GLY A 167 27.70 10.90 -23.14
N LEU A 168 26.43 10.43 -23.27
CA LEU A 168 25.90 9.97 -24.55
C LEU A 168 25.78 11.10 -25.57
N VAL A 169 25.37 12.30 -25.15
CA VAL A 169 25.30 13.49 -26.00
C VAL A 169 26.72 13.89 -26.48
N ILE A 170 27.70 13.90 -25.57
CA ILE A 170 29.09 14.23 -25.92
C ILE A 170 29.63 13.24 -26.96
N ILE A 171 29.44 11.94 -26.75
CA ILE A 171 29.88 10.91 -27.71
C ILE A 171 29.20 11.10 -29.06
N SER A 172 27.90 11.37 -29.08
CA SER A 172 27.11 11.58 -30.29
C SER A 172 27.60 12.77 -31.14
N VAL A 173 28.19 13.76 -30.47
CA VAL A 173 28.79 14.95 -31.17
C VAL A 173 30.23 14.70 -31.59
N LEU A 174 31.01 14.02 -30.74
CA LEU A 174 32.45 13.81 -31.00
C LEU A 174 32.71 12.80 -32.12
N VAL A 175 31.92 11.71 -32.19
CA VAL A 175 32.12 10.65 -33.22
C VAL A 175 32.02 11.20 -34.64
N PRO A 176 30.97 11.95 -35.05
CA PRO A 176 30.89 12.53 -36.38
C PRO A 176 31.99 13.55 -36.68
N LEU A 177 32.43 14.34 -35.67
CA LEU A 177 33.53 15.31 -35.80
C LEU A 177 34.85 14.60 -36.07
N TYR A 178 35.11 13.47 -35.43
CA TYR A 178 36.31 12.66 -35.64
C TYR A 178 36.37 12.06 -37.05
N ASP A 179 35.21 11.56 -37.53
CA ASP A 179 35.07 11.03 -38.88
C ASP A 179 35.29 12.11 -39.97
N LEU A 180 34.79 13.33 -39.73
CA LEU A 180 35.02 14.48 -40.63
C LEU A 180 36.50 14.91 -40.67
N THR A 181 37.20 14.89 -39.53
CA THR A 181 38.60 15.26 -39.43
C THR A 181 39.50 14.24 -40.16
N ASN A 182 39.17 12.95 -40.08
CA ASN A 182 39.87 11.88 -40.77
C ASN A 182 39.57 11.85 -42.29
N ALA A 183 38.45 12.39 -42.75
CA ALA A 183 38.10 12.48 -44.18
C ALA A 183 38.77 13.66 -44.89
N ILE A 184 39.29 14.68 -44.17
CA ILE A 184 39.95 15.88 -44.70
C ILE A 184 41.48 15.77 -44.64
N GLY A 185 42.00 14.82 -43.89
CA GLY A 185 43.43 14.48 -43.80
C GLY A 185 43.75 13.33 -44.68
#